data_1e314cceb4642db35c904db76a5b68b4
#
_entry.id   1e314cceb4642db35c904db76a5b68b4
#
_cell.length_a   1.000
_cell.length_b   1.000
_cell.length_c   1.000
_cell.angle_alpha   90.00
_cell.angle_beta   90.00
_cell.angle_gamma   90.00
#
_symmetry.space_group_name_H-M   'P 1'
#
loop_
_entity.id
_entity.type
_entity.pdbx_description
1 polymer ?
#
loop_
_entity_poly.entity_id
_entity_poly.type
_entity_poly.pdbx_seq_one_letter_code
_entity_poly.pdbx_strand_id
1 'polypeptide(L)'
;MPTAFATKKKTAKKTTNKTATVAAKEVKKFQNPYGYFTEGGREFVITNPKTPRPWINVCANENYGFVVTQTGGGFSWYDNSQMSRLTTWYQDLIRDPYGKYVYVRDNDSEKIWSTTYKPTDFKYDSYEARYGLGYTKFITKYQGIKTEQ
;
A
#
# COMPACT_ATOMS: atom_id res chain seq x y z
N MET A 1 28.61 43.40 -41.38
CA MET A 1 27.81 43.32 -40.13
C MET A 1 26.38 42.93 -40.49
N PRO A 2 25.91 41.70 -40.19
CA PRO A 2 24.49 41.37 -40.34
C PRO A 2 23.80 41.40 -39.01
N THR A 3 22.67 42.08 -39.01
CA THR A 3 21.72 42.30 -37.92
C THR A 3 20.96 41.00 -37.58
N ALA A 4 20.95 40.64 -36.28
CA ALA A 4 20.20 39.50 -35.77
C ALA A 4 18.73 39.87 -35.57
N PHE A 5 17.81 39.13 -36.21
CA PHE A 5 16.37 39.20 -35.93
C PHE A 5 16.01 38.28 -34.79
N ALA A 6 15.52 38.84 -33.68
CA ALA A 6 14.97 38.10 -32.55
C ALA A 6 13.50 37.76 -32.80
N THR A 7 13.19 36.47 -32.91
CA THR A 7 11.81 35.98 -33.05
C THR A 7 11.24 35.70 -31.66
N LYS A 8 10.22 36.47 -31.22
CA LYS A 8 9.45 36.23 -29.99
C LYS A 8 8.56 35.00 -30.18
N LYS A 9 8.84 33.89 -29.44
CA LYS A 9 7.91 32.78 -29.26
C LYS A 9 6.76 33.19 -28.34
N LYS A 10 5.54 33.15 -28.87
CA LYS A 10 4.30 33.25 -28.06
C LYS A 10 4.09 31.94 -27.31
N THR A 11 4.17 32.00 -25.97
CA THR A 11 3.84 30.88 -25.09
C THR A 11 2.32 30.77 -25.00
N ALA A 12 1.72 29.72 -25.55
CA ALA A 12 0.31 29.42 -25.38
C ALA A 12 0.07 28.91 -23.94
N LYS A 13 -0.74 29.64 -23.15
CA LYS A 13 -1.24 29.18 -21.86
C LYS A 13 -2.21 28.02 -22.07
N LYS A 14 -1.79 26.82 -21.70
CA LYS A 14 -2.63 25.63 -21.66
C LYS A 14 -3.48 25.70 -20.39
N THR A 15 -4.77 26.08 -20.55
CA THR A 15 -5.75 26.04 -19.47
C THR A 15 -6.09 24.57 -19.20
N THR A 16 -5.52 23.99 -18.15
CA THR A 16 -5.92 22.68 -17.67
C THR A 16 -7.15 22.86 -16.77
N ASN A 17 -8.32 22.52 -17.28
CA ASN A 17 -9.50 22.31 -16.46
C ASN A 17 -9.22 21.14 -15.50
N LYS A 18 -8.90 21.46 -14.25
CA LYS A 18 -8.91 20.49 -13.14
C LYS A 18 -10.36 20.24 -12.78
N THR A 19 -10.96 19.20 -13.36
CA THR A 19 -12.17 18.60 -12.82
C THR A 19 -11.77 17.95 -11.49
N ALA A 20 -12.02 18.64 -10.38
CA ALA A 20 -11.87 18.08 -9.05
C ALA A 20 -12.96 17.00 -8.90
N THR A 21 -12.62 15.75 -9.12
CA THR A 21 -13.46 14.62 -8.75
C THR A 21 -13.53 14.62 -7.21
N VAL A 22 -14.64 15.09 -6.67
CA VAL A 22 -14.94 14.97 -5.23
C VAL A 22 -15.02 13.48 -4.96
N ALA A 23 -14.00 12.92 -4.32
CA ALA A 23 -14.01 11.53 -3.90
C ALA A 23 -15.21 11.35 -2.95
N ALA A 24 -16.18 10.53 -3.36
CA ALA A 24 -17.32 10.18 -2.52
C ALA A 24 -16.80 9.64 -1.19
N LYS A 25 -17.33 10.17 -0.07
CA LYS A 25 -16.91 9.76 1.27
C LYS A 25 -17.28 8.29 1.45
N GLU A 26 -16.28 7.44 1.67
CA GLU A 26 -16.50 6.00 1.84
C GLU A 26 -17.34 5.73 3.09
N VAL A 27 -18.44 5.00 2.93
CA VAL A 27 -19.31 4.59 4.04
C VAL A 27 -18.61 3.47 4.82
N LYS A 28 -18.43 3.68 6.11
CA LYS A 28 -17.72 2.75 7.01
C LYS A 28 -18.74 1.95 7.82
N LYS A 29 -18.60 0.62 7.82
CA LYS A 29 -19.41 -0.30 8.63
C LYS A 29 -18.53 -1.03 9.64
N PHE A 30 -19.08 -1.37 10.80
CA PHE A 30 -18.38 -2.11 11.87
C PHE A 30 -17.00 -1.53 12.20
N GLN A 31 -16.93 -0.22 12.39
CA GLN A 31 -15.69 0.47 12.70
C GLN A 31 -15.18 0.13 14.09
N ASN A 32 -13.89 -0.15 14.20
CA ASN A 32 -13.15 -0.32 15.44
C ASN A 32 -11.88 0.57 15.45
N PRO A 33 -11.06 0.60 16.52
CA PRO A 33 -9.86 1.44 16.58
C PRO A 33 -8.79 1.13 15.51
N TYR A 34 -8.88 -0.01 14.84
CA TYR A 34 -7.89 -0.46 13.85
C TYR A 34 -8.37 -0.36 12.41
N GLY A 35 -9.67 -0.44 12.17
CA GLY A 35 -10.19 -0.45 10.82
C GLY A 35 -11.72 -0.53 10.74
N TYR A 36 -12.21 -0.79 9.52
CA TYR A 36 -13.65 -0.84 9.22
C TYR A 36 -13.92 -1.68 7.97
N PHE A 37 -15.15 -2.15 7.82
CA PHE A 37 -15.63 -2.70 6.55
C PHE A 37 -16.13 -1.58 5.63
N THR A 38 -15.86 -1.72 4.33
CA THR A 38 -16.48 -0.91 3.28
C THR A 38 -17.98 -1.15 3.23
N GLU A 39 -18.75 -0.24 2.61
CA GLU A 39 -20.22 -0.31 2.59
C GLU A 39 -20.77 -1.65 2.08
N GLY A 40 -20.17 -2.20 1.01
CA GLY A 40 -20.53 -3.50 0.44
C GLY A 40 -19.98 -4.71 1.21
N GLY A 41 -19.22 -4.52 2.29
CA GLY A 41 -18.56 -5.61 3.03
C GLY A 41 -17.49 -6.35 2.23
N ARG A 42 -17.08 -5.80 1.08
CA ARG A 42 -16.14 -6.46 0.16
C ARG A 42 -14.69 -6.36 0.62
N GLU A 43 -14.36 -5.32 1.36
CA GLU A 43 -13.03 -5.10 1.91
C GLU A 43 -13.11 -4.81 3.40
N PHE A 44 -12.16 -5.34 4.15
CA PHE A 44 -11.83 -4.85 5.50
C PHE A 44 -10.61 -3.95 5.38
N VAL A 45 -10.74 -2.68 5.78
CA VAL A 45 -9.69 -1.66 5.67
C VAL A 45 -9.07 -1.44 7.03
N ILE A 46 -7.78 -1.75 7.16
CA ILE A 46 -6.99 -1.54 8.37
C ILE A 46 -6.23 -0.23 8.20
N THR A 47 -6.55 0.76 9.04
CA THR A 47 -5.91 2.09 9.02
C THR A 47 -4.86 2.26 10.10
N ASN A 48 -4.89 1.41 11.13
CA ASN A 48 -3.88 1.35 12.17
C ASN A 48 -3.15 0.01 12.13
N PRO A 49 -1.90 -0.03 11.63
CA PRO A 49 -1.15 -1.28 11.52
C PRO A 49 -0.72 -1.88 12.86
N LYS A 50 -0.80 -1.11 13.97
CA LYS A 50 -0.43 -1.56 15.31
C LYS A 50 -1.56 -2.34 15.99
N THR A 51 -2.01 -3.40 15.35
CA THR A 51 -3.00 -4.33 15.90
C THR A 51 -2.40 -5.18 17.03
N PRO A 52 -3.19 -5.72 17.98
CA PRO A 52 -2.68 -6.51 19.12
C PRO A 52 -1.90 -7.77 18.72
N ARG A 53 -2.17 -8.29 17.53
CA ARG A 53 -1.48 -9.41 16.88
C ARG A 53 -1.56 -9.21 15.37
N PRO A 54 -0.74 -9.90 14.57
CA PRO A 54 -0.88 -9.86 13.12
C PRO A 54 -2.27 -10.31 12.68
N TRP A 55 -2.97 -9.45 11.96
CA TRP A 55 -4.21 -9.79 11.29
C TRP A 55 -3.88 -10.20 9.87
N ILE A 56 -4.36 -11.35 9.46
CA ILE A 56 -3.95 -11.97 8.21
C ILE A 56 -5.06 -11.93 7.17
N ASN A 57 -4.67 -11.83 5.90
CA ASN A 57 -5.48 -12.23 4.76
C ASN A 57 -4.86 -13.46 4.11
N VAL A 58 -5.68 -14.47 3.84
CA VAL A 58 -5.27 -15.71 3.20
C VAL A 58 -5.89 -15.74 1.81
N CYS A 59 -5.05 -15.86 0.79
CA CYS A 59 -5.47 -15.99 -0.59
C CYS A 59 -4.84 -17.27 -1.16
N ALA A 60 -5.67 -18.18 -1.65
CA ALA A 60 -5.21 -19.46 -2.16
C ALA A 60 -6.13 -19.99 -3.27
N ASN A 61 -5.54 -20.77 -4.17
CA ASN A 61 -6.21 -21.69 -5.07
C ASN A 61 -5.73 -23.12 -4.79
N GLU A 62 -6.03 -24.06 -5.68
CA GLU A 62 -5.65 -25.49 -5.50
C GLU A 62 -4.15 -25.70 -5.35
N ASN A 63 -3.32 -24.92 -6.06
CA ASN A 63 -1.88 -25.19 -6.16
C ASN A 63 -1.02 -24.15 -5.44
N TYR A 64 -1.51 -22.92 -5.26
CA TYR A 64 -0.71 -21.83 -4.71
C TYR A 64 -1.50 -21.01 -3.71
N GLY A 65 -0.84 -20.64 -2.62
CA GLY A 65 -1.43 -19.75 -1.64
C GLY A 65 -0.40 -18.82 -1.01
N PHE A 66 -0.93 -17.77 -0.40
CA PHE A 66 -0.15 -16.85 0.41
C PHE A 66 -0.95 -16.32 1.59
N VAL A 67 -0.22 -15.99 2.64
CA VAL A 67 -0.68 -15.22 3.78
C VAL A 67 0.00 -13.87 3.73
N VAL A 68 -0.74 -12.82 4.03
CA VAL A 68 -0.18 -11.48 4.24
C VAL A 68 -0.80 -10.85 5.48
N THR A 69 0.03 -10.16 6.28
CA THR A 69 -0.40 -9.44 7.47
C THR A 69 -0.65 -7.96 7.14
N GLN A 70 -1.33 -7.25 8.05
CA GLN A 70 -1.58 -5.81 7.91
C GLN A 70 -0.30 -4.96 7.89
N THR A 71 0.84 -5.51 8.26
CA THR A 71 2.14 -4.84 8.22
C THR A 71 2.92 -5.16 6.96
N GLY A 72 2.46 -6.09 6.12
CA GLY A 72 3.14 -6.59 4.93
C GLY A 72 3.96 -7.86 5.16
N GLY A 73 3.95 -8.40 6.38
CA GLY A 73 4.54 -9.71 6.69
C GLY A 73 3.76 -10.86 6.03
N GLY A 74 4.34 -12.04 6.01
CA GLY A 74 3.70 -13.24 5.51
C GLY A 74 4.58 -14.11 4.62
N PHE A 75 3.98 -15.14 4.04
CA PHE A 75 4.68 -16.14 3.23
C PHE A 75 3.78 -16.69 2.13
N SER A 76 4.39 -17.40 1.20
CA SER A 76 3.67 -18.12 0.15
C SER A 76 4.12 -19.59 0.10
N TRP A 77 3.25 -20.42 -0.46
CA TRP A 77 3.48 -21.87 -0.58
C TRP A 77 2.93 -22.41 -1.90
N TYR A 78 3.41 -23.58 -2.27
CA TYR A 78 2.87 -24.37 -3.35
C TYR A 78 2.28 -25.66 -2.74
N ASP A 79 1.07 -26.04 -3.13
CA ASP A 79 0.35 -27.24 -2.71
C ASP A 79 0.09 -27.30 -1.19
N ASN A 80 1.11 -27.37 -0.35
CA ASN A 80 1.01 -27.51 1.09
C ASN A 80 1.71 -26.39 1.85
N SER A 81 0.96 -25.66 2.69
CA SER A 81 1.48 -24.50 3.45
C SER A 81 2.50 -24.85 4.53
N GLN A 82 2.59 -26.09 4.94
CA GLN A 82 3.56 -26.57 5.92
C GLN A 82 4.81 -27.16 5.27
N MET A 83 4.63 -27.99 4.25
CA MET A 83 5.70 -28.80 3.66
C MET A 83 6.40 -28.09 2.48
N SER A 84 5.69 -27.23 1.76
CA SER A 84 6.17 -26.64 0.51
C SER A 84 6.14 -25.11 0.55
N ARG A 85 6.75 -24.52 1.57
CA ARG A 85 6.88 -23.06 1.69
C ARG A 85 7.89 -22.54 0.68
N LEU A 86 7.49 -21.53 -0.07
CA LEU A 86 8.31 -20.84 -1.06
C LEU A 86 9.08 -19.66 -0.48
N THR A 87 8.53 -19.04 0.56
CA THR A 87 9.16 -17.90 1.23
C THR A 87 9.21 -18.15 2.74
N THR A 88 10.21 -17.55 3.37
CA THR A 88 10.44 -17.70 4.82
C THR A 88 9.37 -16.98 5.62
N TRP A 89 8.84 -17.63 6.64
CA TRP A 89 7.99 -17.05 7.64
C TRP A 89 8.10 -17.78 8.98
N TYR A 90 8.27 -16.99 10.04
CA TYR A 90 8.18 -17.48 11.41
C TYR A 90 6.94 -16.84 12.04
N GLN A 91 6.17 -17.62 12.76
CA GLN A 91 4.97 -17.15 13.45
C GLN A 91 5.33 -16.31 14.69
N ASP A 92 6.08 -15.23 14.48
CA ASP A 92 6.35 -14.25 15.51
C ASP A 92 5.21 -13.25 15.57
N LEU A 93 4.31 -13.45 16.54
CA LEU A 93 3.11 -12.61 16.71
C LEU A 93 3.43 -11.20 17.21
N ILE A 94 4.66 -10.89 17.55
CA ILE A 94 5.10 -9.60 18.06
C ILE A 94 5.85 -8.82 16.98
N ARG A 95 6.84 -9.42 16.35
CA ARG A 95 7.73 -8.75 15.41
C ARG A 95 7.20 -8.72 13.99
N ASP A 96 6.53 -9.83 13.56
CA ASP A 96 6.04 -10.02 12.19
C ASP A 96 7.10 -9.65 11.13
N PRO A 97 8.31 -10.27 11.17
CA PRO A 97 9.49 -9.69 10.55
C PRO A 97 9.67 -10.04 9.07
N TYR A 98 8.98 -11.06 8.58
CA TYR A 98 9.20 -11.62 7.24
C TYR A 98 8.05 -11.35 6.30
N GLY A 99 8.39 -10.92 5.10
CA GLY A 99 7.43 -10.61 4.04
C GLY A 99 8.10 -10.33 2.70
N LYS A 100 7.32 -9.86 1.75
CA LYS A 100 7.78 -9.37 0.45
C LYS A 100 7.67 -7.85 0.48
N TYR A 101 8.81 -7.15 0.47
CA TYR A 101 8.86 -5.72 0.69
C TYR A 101 9.35 -4.98 -0.54
N VAL A 102 8.68 -3.87 -0.84
CA VAL A 102 9.10 -2.90 -1.85
C VAL A 102 9.51 -1.62 -1.15
N TYR A 103 10.69 -1.11 -1.49
CA TYR A 103 11.22 0.13 -0.93
C TYR A 103 11.08 1.26 -1.93
N VAL A 104 10.75 2.43 -1.43
CA VAL A 104 10.70 3.68 -2.16
C VAL A 104 11.78 4.60 -1.61
N ARG A 105 12.57 5.21 -2.50
CA ARG A 105 13.50 6.29 -2.16
C ARG A 105 13.06 7.56 -2.86
N ASP A 106 12.86 8.60 -2.08
CA ASP A 106 12.71 9.96 -2.61
C ASP A 106 14.10 10.59 -2.72
N ASN A 107 14.51 10.93 -3.94
CA ASN A 107 15.84 11.49 -4.19
C ASN A 107 15.98 12.94 -3.74
N ASP A 108 14.86 13.68 -3.63
CA ASP A 108 14.89 15.08 -3.23
C ASP A 108 15.05 15.22 -1.70
N SER A 109 14.34 14.40 -0.93
CA SER A 109 14.41 14.40 0.55
C SER A 109 15.37 13.36 1.11
N GLU A 110 15.96 12.49 0.28
CA GLU A 110 16.80 11.34 0.64
C GLU A 110 16.14 10.34 1.61
N LYS A 111 14.82 10.41 1.76
CA LYS A 111 14.06 9.49 2.62
C LYS A 111 13.83 8.15 1.92
N ILE A 112 13.89 7.10 2.73
CA ILE A 112 13.58 5.73 2.28
C ILE A 112 12.48 5.16 3.18
N TRP A 113 11.45 4.57 2.56
CA TRP A 113 10.38 3.86 3.27
C TRP A 113 9.94 2.62 2.49
N SER A 114 9.14 1.78 3.09
CA SER A 114 8.50 0.64 2.41
C SER A 114 7.08 0.99 1.98
N THR A 115 6.54 0.31 0.98
CA THR A 115 5.14 0.44 0.56
C THR A 115 4.17 -0.17 1.57
N THR A 116 4.70 -0.96 2.51
CA THR A 116 4.01 -1.58 3.65
C THR A 116 4.56 -1.02 4.96
N TYR A 117 3.86 -1.25 6.09
CA TYR A 117 4.31 -0.73 7.39
C TYR A 117 5.66 -1.31 7.81
N LYS A 118 5.83 -2.64 7.70
CA LYS A 118 7.12 -3.30 7.87
C LYS A 118 7.90 -3.28 6.54
N PRO A 119 9.24 -3.38 6.58
CA PRO A 119 10.11 -3.51 7.76
C PRO A 119 10.57 -2.18 8.34
N THR A 120 10.19 -1.03 7.73
CA THR A 120 10.75 0.28 8.11
C THR A 120 10.03 0.93 9.30
N ASP A 121 8.86 0.41 9.71
CA ASP A 121 8.00 1.00 10.76
C ASP A 121 7.79 2.52 10.57
N PHE A 122 7.70 2.94 9.31
CA PHE A 122 7.73 4.34 8.93
C PHE A 122 6.46 5.07 9.34
N LYS A 123 6.59 6.33 9.72
CA LYS A 123 5.43 7.17 10.05
C LYS A 123 4.86 7.80 8.79
N TYR A 124 3.81 7.22 8.24
CA TYR A 124 3.10 7.74 7.07
C TYR A 124 2.10 8.84 7.44
N ASP A 125 1.78 9.70 6.47
CA ASP A 125 0.65 10.65 6.57
C ASP A 125 -0.68 9.89 6.58
N SER A 126 -0.77 8.80 5.81
CA SER A 126 -1.86 7.83 5.87
C SER A 126 -1.40 6.43 5.47
N TYR A 127 -2.01 5.43 6.08
CA TYR A 127 -1.77 4.01 5.86
C TYR A 127 -3.08 3.26 5.75
N GLU A 128 -3.21 2.39 4.75
CA GLU A 128 -4.32 1.47 4.61
C GLU A 128 -3.81 0.11 4.14
N ALA A 129 -4.20 -0.95 4.86
CA ALA A 129 -4.13 -2.32 4.35
C ALA A 129 -5.57 -2.77 4.08
N ARG A 130 -5.91 -3.02 2.82
CA ARG A 130 -7.25 -3.41 2.37
C ARG A 130 -7.27 -4.89 2.05
N TYR A 131 -8.07 -5.62 2.79
CA TYR A 131 -8.24 -7.06 2.64
C TYR A 131 -9.52 -7.36 1.86
N GLY A 132 -9.34 -7.80 0.63
CA GLY A 132 -10.42 -8.27 -0.23
C GLY A 132 -10.38 -9.79 -0.40
N LEU A 133 -11.40 -10.33 -1.06
CA LEU A 133 -11.44 -11.75 -1.43
C LEU A 133 -10.45 -11.99 -2.59
N GLY A 134 -9.38 -12.73 -2.31
CA GLY A 134 -8.36 -13.07 -3.29
C GLY A 134 -7.31 -11.99 -3.58
N TYR A 135 -7.28 -10.90 -2.83
CA TYR A 135 -6.28 -9.86 -2.95
C TYR A 135 -6.07 -9.08 -1.65
N THR A 136 -4.92 -8.43 -1.54
CA THR A 136 -4.63 -7.41 -0.53
C THR A 136 -4.00 -6.21 -1.20
N LYS A 137 -4.38 -5.01 -0.77
CA LYS A 137 -3.77 -3.75 -1.22
C LYS A 137 -3.18 -3.00 -0.04
N PHE A 138 -1.99 -2.47 -0.22
CA PHE A 138 -1.36 -1.52 0.70
C PHE A 138 -1.32 -0.15 0.05
N ILE A 139 -1.91 0.83 0.70
CA ILE A 139 -1.95 2.21 0.22
C ILE A 139 -1.29 3.09 1.26
N THR A 140 -0.19 3.72 0.89
CA THR A 140 0.52 4.65 1.77
C THR A 140 0.62 6.03 1.16
N LYS A 141 0.65 7.05 2.01
CA LYS A 141 0.94 8.42 1.61
C LYS A 141 2.01 9.00 2.51
N TYR A 142 2.99 9.64 1.90
CA TYR A 142 4.04 10.37 2.60
C TYR A 142 4.52 11.54 1.75
N GLN A 143 4.52 12.76 2.32
CA GLN A 143 4.97 14.00 1.67
C GLN A 143 4.43 14.18 0.24
N GLY A 144 3.13 13.93 0.04
CA GLY A 144 2.47 14.07 -1.27
C GLY A 144 2.66 12.88 -2.22
N ILE A 145 3.56 11.93 -1.91
CA ILE A 145 3.75 10.70 -2.68
C ILE A 145 2.75 9.65 -2.20
N LYS A 146 1.94 9.13 -3.11
CA LYS A 146 1.05 7.99 -2.87
C LYS A 146 1.66 6.74 -3.47
N THR A 147 1.72 5.66 -2.71
CA THR A 147 2.05 4.33 -3.21
C THR A 147 0.85 3.39 -3.10
N GLU A 148 0.72 2.48 -4.04
CA GLU A 148 -0.27 1.40 -4.02
C GLU A 148 0.40 0.11 -4.49
N GLN A 149 0.38 -0.92 -3.63
CA GLN A 149 0.93 -2.25 -3.88
C GLN A 149 -0.19 -3.28 -3.81
#